data_b7f4f1a43c860de11be2a24272fcf2df
#
_entry.id   b7f4f1a43c860de11be2a24272fcf2df
#
_cell.length_a   1.000
_cell.length_b   1.000
_cell.length_c   1.000
_cell.angle_alpha   90.00
_cell.angle_beta   90.00
_cell.angle_gamma   90.00
#
_symmetry.space_group_name_H-M   'P 1'
#
loop_
_entity.id
_entity.type
_entity.pdbx_description
1 polymer ?
#
loop_
_entity_poly.entity_id
_entity_poly.type
_entity_poly.pdbx_seq_one_letter_code
_entity_poly.pdbx_strand_id
1 'polypeptide(L)'
;MSNLRNSVRLVGFLGNDPEVKMVANKKMARVSIATNESYKNEKGEKVEETQWHALVMWDKTAVLAENYLHKGSEVSIEGKLKSGSYTDKVGVKKYFTEIIVNEIMFMGAKKEK
;
A
#
# COMPACT_ATOMS: atom_id res chain seq x y z
N MET A 1 6.48 -19.12 -4.95
CA MET A 1 6.55 -18.90 -6.38
C MET A 1 5.89 -17.60 -6.78
N SER A 2 6.52 -16.84 -7.60
CA SER A 2 5.95 -15.56 -7.98
C SER A 2 4.84 -15.75 -9.02
N ASN A 3 3.89 -14.84 -8.98
CA ASN A 3 2.77 -14.87 -9.89
C ASN A 3 2.92 -13.70 -10.84
N LEU A 4 3.42 -13.97 -12.04
CA LEU A 4 3.67 -12.92 -13.01
C LEU A 4 2.41 -12.37 -13.66
N ARG A 5 1.28 -13.04 -13.48
CA ARG A 5 0.05 -12.56 -14.10
C ARG A 5 -0.54 -11.37 -13.35
N ASN A 6 -0.33 -11.33 -12.06
CA ASN A 6 -0.91 -10.25 -11.25
C ASN A 6 0.03 -10.03 -10.07
N SER A 7 1.05 -9.25 -10.30
CA SER A 7 2.07 -9.02 -9.28
C SER A 7 2.47 -7.56 -9.29
N VAL A 8 2.50 -6.98 -8.10
CA VAL A 8 2.87 -5.59 -7.92
C VAL A 8 3.95 -5.54 -6.87
N ARG A 9 5.01 -4.78 -7.13
CA ARG A 9 6.07 -4.53 -6.16
C ARG A 9 6.24 -3.04 -6.04
N LEU A 10 6.24 -2.56 -4.81
CA LEU A 10 6.42 -1.14 -4.55
C LEU A 10 7.36 -0.94 -3.38
N VAL A 11 8.11 0.13 -3.45
CA VAL A 11 8.92 0.59 -2.33
C VAL A 11 8.52 2.03 -2.07
N GLY A 12 8.15 2.33 -0.85
CA GLY A 12 7.73 3.69 -0.56
C GLY A 12 7.50 3.90 0.92
N PHE A 13 6.88 5.03 1.22
CA PHE A 13 6.62 5.46 2.60
C PHE A 13 5.13 5.43 2.88
N LEU A 14 4.79 4.99 4.07
CA LEU A 14 3.39 4.93 4.46
C LEU A 14 2.86 6.33 4.74
N GLY A 15 1.65 6.60 4.28
CA GLY A 15 1.02 7.90 4.43
C GLY A 15 0.16 8.04 5.67
N ASN A 16 -0.10 6.94 6.35
CA ASN A 16 -0.92 6.97 7.56
C ASN A 16 -0.56 5.78 8.41
N ASP A 17 -1.00 5.82 9.67
CA ASP A 17 -0.89 4.64 10.50
C ASP A 17 -1.87 3.60 9.99
N PRO A 18 -1.53 2.30 10.10
CA PRO A 18 -2.45 1.27 9.63
C PRO A 18 -3.78 1.34 10.38
N GLU A 19 -4.86 1.29 9.62
CA GLU A 19 -6.20 1.23 10.20
C GLU A 19 -6.59 -0.23 10.27
N VAL A 20 -6.73 -0.74 11.48
CA VAL A 20 -6.92 -2.16 11.71
C VAL A 20 -8.35 -2.41 12.19
N LYS A 21 -8.98 -3.42 11.62
CA LYS A 21 -10.30 -3.82 12.08
C LYS A 21 -10.51 -5.30 11.83
N MET A 22 -11.54 -5.84 12.46
CA MET A 22 -11.90 -7.23 12.26
C MET A 22 -12.99 -7.33 11.23
N VAL A 23 -12.80 -8.20 10.25
CA VAL A 23 -13.79 -8.44 9.21
C VAL A 23 -14.00 -9.94 9.15
N ALA A 24 -15.20 -10.41 9.46
CA ALA A 24 -15.54 -11.83 9.44
C ALA A 24 -14.53 -12.68 10.22
N ASN A 25 -14.20 -12.19 11.41
CA ASN A 25 -13.25 -12.87 12.31
C ASN A 25 -11.82 -12.88 11.83
N LYS A 26 -11.49 -12.07 10.84
CA LYS A 26 -10.11 -11.94 10.36
C LYS A 26 -9.65 -10.52 10.57
N LYS A 27 -8.40 -10.36 10.93
CA LYS A 27 -7.83 -9.03 11.08
C LYS A 27 -7.46 -8.47 9.71
N MET A 28 -7.85 -7.23 9.48
CA MET A 28 -7.54 -6.54 8.24
C MET A 28 -6.93 -5.19 8.58
N ALA A 29 -5.92 -4.78 7.81
CA ALA A 29 -5.31 -3.47 7.97
C ALA A 29 -5.31 -2.76 6.63
N ARG A 30 -5.57 -1.47 6.65
CA ARG A 30 -5.52 -0.63 5.46
C ARG A 30 -4.52 0.47 5.68
N VAL A 31 -3.74 0.76 4.65
CA VAL A 31 -2.76 1.83 4.73
C VAL A 31 -2.48 2.30 3.31
N SER A 32 -2.04 3.54 3.16
CA SER A 32 -1.61 4.04 1.86
C SER A 32 -0.09 4.08 1.82
N ILE A 33 0.46 3.89 0.62
CA ILE A 33 1.90 3.98 0.41
C ILE A 33 2.13 4.99 -0.70
N ALA A 34 3.16 5.82 -0.51
CA ALA A 34 3.56 6.80 -1.50
C ALA A 34 4.82 6.33 -2.18
N THR A 35 4.78 6.25 -3.50
CA THR A 35 5.98 5.99 -4.28
C THR A 35 6.36 7.27 -4.97
N ASN A 36 7.65 7.59 -4.98
CA ASN A 36 8.15 8.81 -5.55
C ASN A 36 8.98 8.51 -6.77
N GLU A 37 8.73 9.26 -7.82
CA GLU A 37 9.48 9.14 -9.05
C GLU A 37 9.95 10.51 -9.48
N SER A 38 11.10 10.56 -10.10
CA SER A 38 11.57 11.81 -10.64
C SER A 38 12.03 11.60 -12.08
N TYR A 39 11.89 12.62 -12.88
CA TYR A 39 12.31 12.57 -14.26
C TYR A 39 12.63 14.00 -14.73
N LYS A 40 13.27 14.10 -15.89
CA LYS A 40 13.53 15.41 -16.47
C LYS A 40 12.52 15.67 -17.56
N ASN A 41 11.94 16.86 -17.54
CA ASN A 41 10.99 17.23 -18.58
C ASN A 41 11.73 17.74 -19.82
N GLU A 42 10.97 18.22 -20.78
CA GLU A 42 11.56 18.68 -22.04
C GLU A 42 12.50 19.85 -21.86
N LYS A 43 12.32 20.62 -20.81
CA LYS A 43 13.17 21.77 -20.53
C LYS A 43 14.41 21.39 -19.73
N GLY A 44 14.59 20.14 -19.41
CA GLY A 44 15.72 19.70 -18.60
C GLY A 44 15.55 19.88 -17.11
N GLU A 45 14.36 20.25 -16.68
CA GLU A 45 14.07 20.46 -15.26
C GLU A 45 13.69 19.15 -14.61
N LYS A 46 14.10 18.98 -13.36
CA LYS A 46 13.75 17.80 -12.60
C LYS A 46 12.32 17.93 -12.10
N VAL A 47 11.52 16.94 -12.41
CA VAL A 47 10.12 16.89 -11.97
C VAL A 47 9.96 15.69 -11.07
N GLU A 48 9.30 15.88 -9.93
CA GLU A 48 9.02 14.79 -9.00
C GLU A 48 7.53 14.51 -8.96
N GLU A 49 7.18 13.24 -8.95
CA GLU A 49 5.80 12.82 -8.85
C GLU A 49 5.65 11.85 -7.72
N THR A 50 4.56 11.98 -7.00
CA THR A 50 4.19 11.06 -5.94
C THR A 50 2.93 10.33 -6.34
N GLN A 51 2.96 9.01 -6.29
CA GLN A 51 1.80 8.19 -6.55
C GLN A 51 1.37 7.54 -5.26
N TRP A 52 0.07 7.57 -4.98
CA TRP A 52 -0.50 6.98 -3.79
C TRP A 52 -1.22 5.69 -4.13
N HIS A 53 -0.98 4.66 -3.36
CA HIS A 53 -1.60 3.36 -3.59
C HIS A 53 -2.23 2.87 -2.30
N ALA A 54 -3.40 2.25 -2.44
CA ALA A 54 -4.09 1.68 -1.29
C ALA A 54 -3.64 0.25 -1.09
N LEU A 55 -3.20 -0.05 0.13
CA LEU A 55 -2.75 -1.39 0.50
C LEU A 55 -3.74 -2.00 1.46
N VAL A 56 -4.02 -3.28 1.28
CA VAL A 56 -4.86 -4.05 2.19
C VAL A 56 -4.07 -5.26 2.64
N MET A 57 -4.05 -5.49 3.94
CA MET A 57 -3.32 -6.59 4.54
C MET A 57 -4.27 -7.43 5.37
N TRP A 58 -4.07 -8.74 5.34
CA TRP A 58 -4.93 -9.67 6.07
C TRP A 58 -4.11 -10.56 6.98
N ASP A 59 -4.69 -10.94 8.11
CA ASP A 59 -4.15 -11.94 9.02
C ASP A 59 -2.72 -11.61 9.45
N LYS A 60 -1.75 -12.45 9.16
CA LYS A 60 -0.38 -12.25 9.62
C LYS A 60 0.20 -10.92 9.16
N THR A 61 -0.08 -10.53 7.92
CA THR A 61 0.44 -9.28 7.40
C THR A 61 -0.18 -8.10 8.12
N ALA A 62 -1.48 -8.20 8.44
CA ALA A 62 -2.15 -7.15 9.19
C ALA A 62 -1.58 -7.03 10.61
N VAL A 63 -1.25 -8.15 11.22
CA VAL A 63 -0.65 -8.13 12.55
C VAL A 63 0.73 -7.48 12.52
N LEU A 64 1.52 -7.80 11.50
CA LEU A 64 2.83 -7.16 11.35
C LEU A 64 2.67 -5.65 11.19
N ALA A 65 1.71 -5.24 10.39
CA ALA A 65 1.49 -3.81 10.18
C ALA A 65 1.09 -3.13 11.47
N GLU A 66 0.17 -3.75 12.21
CA GLU A 66 -0.30 -3.15 13.45
C GLU A 66 0.82 -2.98 14.45
N ASN A 67 1.72 -3.96 14.53
CA ASN A 67 2.75 -3.95 15.55
C ASN A 67 3.98 -3.13 15.18
N TYR A 68 4.29 -2.99 13.90
CA TYR A 68 5.58 -2.44 13.51
C TYR A 68 5.53 -1.27 12.54
N LEU A 69 4.40 -1.00 11.93
CA LEU A 69 4.33 0.06 10.92
C LEU A 69 3.59 1.27 11.43
N HIS A 70 3.99 2.43 10.93
CA HIS A 70 3.33 3.68 11.28
C HIS A 70 3.53 4.65 10.12
N LYS A 71 2.86 5.77 10.20
CA LYS A 71 3.01 6.82 9.20
C LYS A 71 4.48 7.16 9.06
N GLY A 72 4.97 7.19 7.84
CA GLY A 72 6.36 7.50 7.55
C GLY A 72 7.28 6.30 7.45
N SER A 73 6.81 5.10 7.82
CA SER A 73 7.63 3.91 7.68
C SER A 73 7.97 3.66 6.22
N GLU A 74 9.20 3.29 5.94
CA GLU A 74 9.59 2.90 4.59
C GLU A 74 9.51 1.39 4.47
N VAL A 75 8.81 0.90 3.46
CA VAL A 75 8.60 -0.53 3.28
C VAL A 75 8.70 -0.89 1.82
N SER A 76 9.01 -2.16 1.58
CA SER A 76 8.90 -2.78 0.27
C SER A 76 7.79 -3.82 0.36
N ILE A 77 6.87 -3.80 -0.58
CA ILE A 77 5.77 -4.74 -0.54
C ILE A 77 5.65 -5.48 -1.86
N GLU A 78 5.11 -6.66 -1.79
CA GLU A 78 4.71 -7.42 -2.97
C GLU A 78 3.29 -7.88 -2.76
N GLY A 79 2.48 -7.75 -3.79
CA GLY A 79 1.09 -8.17 -3.70
C GLY A 79 0.47 -8.28 -5.07
N LYS A 80 -0.85 -8.28 -5.08
CA LYS A 80 -1.60 -8.37 -6.32
C LYS A 80 -2.63 -7.25 -6.36
N LEU A 81 -2.99 -6.86 -7.58
CA LEU A 81 -4.03 -5.85 -7.76
C LEU A 81 -5.40 -6.48 -7.59
N LYS A 82 -6.28 -5.75 -6.97
CA LYS A 82 -7.67 -6.14 -6.85
C LYS A 82 -8.52 -4.92 -7.16
N SER A 83 -9.40 -5.05 -8.13
CA SER A 83 -10.32 -3.97 -8.50
C SER A 83 -11.73 -4.41 -8.21
N GLY A 84 -12.57 -3.46 -7.88
CA GLY A 84 -13.95 -3.76 -7.62
C GLY A 84 -14.80 -2.52 -7.71
N SER A 85 -16.04 -2.65 -7.30
CA SER A 85 -16.95 -1.52 -7.31
C SER A 85 -17.94 -1.68 -6.17
N TYR A 86 -18.52 -0.56 -5.79
CA TYR A 86 -19.59 -0.53 -4.81
C TYR A 86 -20.49 0.64 -5.14
N THR A 87 -21.70 0.59 -4.61
CA THR A 87 -22.66 1.68 -4.81
C THR A 87 -22.74 2.46 -3.51
N ASP A 88 -22.55 3.77 -3.60
CA ASP A 88 -22.58 4.59 -2.39
C ASP A 88 -24.02 4.85 -1.95
N LYS A 89 -24.18 5.66 -0.91
CA LYS A 89 -25.49 5.87 -0.31
C LYS A 89 -26.44 6.62 -1.22
N VAL A 90 -25.92 7.38 -2.16
CA VAL A 90 -26.78 8.13 -3.07
C VAL A 90 -26.99 7.42 -4.39
N GLY A 91 -26.54 6.16 -4.50
CA GLY A 91 -26.79 5.37 -5.69
C GLY A 91 -25.75 5.50 -6.79
N VAL A 92 -24.64 6.14 -6.52
CA VAL A 92 -23.58 6.29 -7.52
C VAL A 92 -22.61 5.13 -7.41
N LYS A 93 -22.32 4.50 -8.55
CA LYS A 93 -21.37 3.39 -8.57
C LYS A 93 -19.96 3.93 -8.53
N LYS A 94 -19.19 3.40 -7.61
CA LYS A 94 -17.79 3.80 -7.42
C LYS A 94 -16.88 2.62 -7.67
N TYR A 95 -15.72 2.89 -8.23
CA TYR A 95 -14.73 1.86 -8.52
C TYR A 95 -13.51 2.08 -7.65
N PHE A 96 -12.81 0.99 -7.36
CA PHE A 96 -11.58 1.09 -6.57
C PHE A 96 -10.56 0.09 -7.08
N THR A 97 -9.30 0.38 -6.79
CA THR A 97 -8.20 -0.53 -7.06
C THR A 97 -7.32 -0.54 -5.81
N GLU A 98 -7.05 -1.74 -5.31
CA GLU A 98 -6.24 -1.94 -4.12
C GLU A 98 -5.17 -2.94 -4.41
N ILE A 99 -4.15 -2.95 -3.56
CA ILE A 99 -3.10 -3.96 -3.62
C ILE A 99 -3.26 -4.82 -2.38
N ILE A 100 -3.49 -6.12 -2.58
CA ILE A 100 -3.55 -7.08 -1.50
C ILE A 100 -2.13 -7.53 -1.24
N VAL A 101 -1.59 -7.17 -0.10
CA VAL A 101 -0.17 -7.39 0.20
C VAL A 101 0.07 -8.83 0.60
N ASN A 102 0.97 -9.49 -0.10
CA ASN A 102 1.37 -10.86 0.23
C ASN A 102 2.61 -10.88 1.09
N GLU A 103 3.55 -10.00 0.83
CA GLU A 103 4.80 -9.95 1.58
C GLU A 103 5.19 -8.50 1.82
N ILE A 104 5.83 -8.25 2.94
CA ILE A 104 6.28 -6.93 3.29
C ILE A 104 7.65 -7.01 3.92
N MET A 105 8.53 -6.10 3.53
CA MET A 105 9.87 -6.01 4.08
C MET A 105 10.07 -4.60 4.60
N PHE A 106 10.57 -4.50 5.83
CA PHE A 106 10.82 -3.19 6.42
C PHE A 106 12.14 -2.67 5.86
N MET A 107 12.14 -1.42 5.45
CA MET A 107 13.31 -0.78 4.86
C MET A 107 13.81 0.30 5.79
N GLY A 108 15.08 0.51 5.77
CA GLY A 108 15.69 1.61 6.51
C GLY A 108 15.50 1.55 7.99
N ALA A 109 15.24 0.46 8.48
CA ALA A 109 14.84 0.37 9.78
C ALA A 109 15.90 0.33 10.69
N LYS A 110 16.53 0.61 10.91
CA LYS A 110 17.28 0.35 11.80
C LYS A 110 17.50 1.28 12.60
N LYS A 111 17.30 1.99 12.72
CA LYS A 111 17.64 2.94 13.41
C LYS A 111 17.04 3.21 14.57
N GLU A 112 17.08 2.90 14.65
CA GLU A 112 16.51 2.97 15.56
C GLU A 112 16.50 3.18 16.38
N LYS A 113 16.81 3.15 16.60
CA LYS A 113 16.56 3.02 17.24
C LYS A 113 16.65 3.31 17.73
#